data_ae6643905e52b7680f6d693bcba2549b
#
_entry.id   ae6643905e52b7680f6d693bcba2549b
#
_cell.length_a   1.000
_cell.length_b   1.000
_cell.length_c   1.000
_cell.angle_alpha   90.00
_cell.angle_beta   90.00
_cell.angle_gamma   90.00
#
_symmetry.space_group_name_H-M   'P 1'
#
loop_
_entity.id
_entity.type
_entity.pdbx_description
1 polymer ?
#
loop_
_entity_poly.entity_id
_entity_poly.type
_entity_poly.pdbx_seq_one_letter_code
_entity_poly.pdbx_strand_id
1 'polypeptide(L)'
;GVKAISGNTVILQNGEITADMIIMSVGVRPETAIAKDCGIELNARGSIIVNNKMQTNIPNIYAVGDAVEVEDFITKKPAFIPLAGPANKEGRIAADNIAGYESVYTGTQGSAVLKLFDMTVATTGLNEKSATAAGIDYDKTYTYSASHATYYPGAAQMSIKALWDKKTLKIIG
;
A
#
# COMPACT_ATOMS: atom_id res chain seq x y z
N GLY A 1 2.57 19.91 12.30
CA GLY A 1 1.36 19.10 12.28
C GLY A 1 0.15 19.88 12.74
N VAL A 2 -1.04 19.33 12.51
CA VAL A 2 -2.31 19.88 12.98
C VAL A 2 -2.42 19.59 14.48
N LYS A 3 -2.78 20.61 15.30
CA LYS A 3 -3.04 20.48 16.72
C LYS A 3 -4.53 20.33 17.02
N ALA A 4 -5.36 21.16 16.36
CA ALA A 4 -6.79 21.18 16.58
C ALA A 4 -7.49 21.78 15.35
N ILE A 5 -8.82 21.58 15.30
CA ILE A 5 -9.73 22.27 14.38
C ILE A 5 -10.79 22.93 15.23
N SER A 6 -11.02 24.22 15.03
CA SER A 6 -12.04 25.00 15.71
C SER A 6 -12.85 25.78 14.69
N GLY A 7 -14.10 25.37 14.49
CA GLY A 7 -14.94 25.93 13.42
C GLY A 7 -14.30 25.72 12.05
N ASN A 8 -14.02 26.79 11.34
CA ASN A 8 -13.36 26.81 10.04
C ASN A 8 -11.85 27.08 10.12
N THR A 9 -11.25 27.03 11.31
CA THR A 9 -9.83 27.32 11.53
C THR A 9 -9.06 26.06 11.92
N VAL A 10 -7.99 25.77 11.16
CA VAL A 10 -7.04 24.70 11.46
C VAL A 10 -5.87 25.27 12.24
N ILE A 11 -5.68 24.81 13.47
CA ILE A 11 -4.61 25.24 14.38
C ILE A 11 -3.40 24.32 14.16
N LEU A 12 -2.29 24.91 13.74
CA LEU A 12 -1.02 24.22 13.52
C LEU A 12 -0.06 24.45 14.70
N GLN A 13 1.11 23.83 14.64
CA GLN A 13 2.19 24.10 15.61
C GLN A 13 2.68 25.54 15.54
N ASN A 14 2.73 26.12 14.34
CA ASN A 14 3.36 27.40 14.06
C ASN A 14 2.40 28.40 13.38
N GLY A 15 1.10 28.37 13.70
CA GLY A 15 0.13 29.30 13.15
C GLY A 15 -1.25 28.70 12.97
N GLU A 16 -2.11 29.44 12.29
CA GLU A 16 -3.50 29.06 12.02
C GLU A 16 -3.81 29.28 10.54
N ILE A 17 -4.72 28.46 10.00
CA ILE A 17 -5.24 28.57 8.64
C ILE A 17 -6.75 28.52 8.70
N THR A 18 -7.41 29.55 8.19
CA THR A 18 -8.86 29.57 8.01
C THR A 18 -9.20 29.09 6.61
N ALA A 19 -10.19 28.21 6.50
CA ALA A 19 -10.64 27.63 5.24
C ALA A 19 -12.14 27.42 5.23
N ASP A 20 -12.78 27.58 4.07
CA ASP A 20 -14.21 27.35 3.91
C ASP A 20 -14.58 25.87 3.97
N MET A 21 -13.63 24.98 3.63
CA MET A 21 -13.75 23.53 3.69
C MET A 21 -12.46 22.90 4.19
N ILE A 22 -12.58 21.94 5.11
CA ILE A 22 -11.44 21.19 5.65
C ILE A 22 -11.64 19.72 5.30
N ILE A 23 -10.69 19.15 4.53
CA ILE A 23 -10.68 17.73 4.16
C ILE A 23 -9.65 17.00 5.01
N MET A 24 -10.11 16.09 5.87
CA MET A 24 -9.26 15.22 6.68
C MET A 24 -8.84 13.98 5.89
N SER A 25 -7.58 13.93 5.43
CA SER A 25 -6.98 12.81 4.69
C SER A 25 -5.67 12.39 5.35
N VAL A 26 -5.76 11.89 6.58
CA VAL A 26 -4.60 11.60 7.46
C VAL A 26 -4.16 10.13 7.42
N GLY A 27 -4.71 9.35 6.49
CA GLY A 27 -4.43 7.91 6.35
C GLY A 27 -5.23 7.05 7.33
N VAL A 28 -4.89 5.77 7.37
CA VAL A 28 -5.54 4.75 8.19
C VAL A 28 -4.54 4.11 9.14
N ARG A 29 -5.05 3.61 10.25
CA ARG A 29 -4.32 2.76 11.20
C ARG A 29 -5.12 1.50 11.45
N PRO A 30 -4.48 0.34 11.58
CA PRO A 30 -5.17 -0.88 11.91
C PRO A 30 -5.77 -0.79 13.33
N GLU A 31 -7.01 -1.24 13.49
CA GLU A 31 -7.63 -1.42 14.81
C GLU A 31 -7.28 -2.81 15.34
N THR A 32 -6.33 -2.88 16.21
CA THR A 32 -5.71 -4.13 16.70
C THR A 32 -5.68 -4.25 18.23
N ALA A 33 -6.53 -3.48 18.91
CA ALA A 33 -6.61 -3.52 20.37
C ALA A 33 -6.91 -4.94 20.90
N ILE A 34 -7.92 -5.61 20.33
CA ILE A 34 -8.28 -6.99 20.71
C ILE A 34 -7.11 -7.94 20.45
N ALA A 35 -6.43 -7.82 19.32
CA ALA A 35 -5.28 -8.65 18.98
C ALA A 35 -4.16 -8.49 20.02
N LYS A 36 -3.86 -7.26 20.43
CA LYS A 36 -2.88 -6.95 21.45
C LYS A 36 -3.28 -7.56 22.82
N ASP A 37 -4.53 -7.41 23.22
CA ASP A 37 -5.03 -7.94 24.49
C ASP A 37 -5.00 -9.46 24.54
N CYS A 38 -5.09 -10.12 23.38
CA CYS A 38 -4.93 -11.58 23.24
C CYS A 38 -3.46 -12.04 23.16
N GLY A 39 -2.48 -11.13 23.22
CA GLY A 39 -1.06 -11.48 23.14
C GLY A 39 -0.55 -11.72 21.72
N ILE A 40 -1.27 -11.27 20.69
CA ILE A 40 -0.80 -11.31 19.31
C ILE A 40 0.26 -10.25 19.10
N GLU A 41 1.37 -10.62 18.46
CA GLU A 41 2.47 -9.71 18.18
C GLU A 41 2.10 -8.64 17.16
N LEU A 42 2.38 -7.38 17.51
CA LEU A 42 2.19 -6.22 16.66
C LEU A 42 3.54 -5.56 16.36
N ASN A 43 3.65 -4.99 15.16
CA ASN A 43 4.79 -4.13 14.84
C ASN A 43 4.69 -2.76 15.53
N ALA A 44 5.73 -1.93 15.40
CA ALA A 44 5.79 -0.60 16.01
C ALA A 44 4.67 0.37 15.53
N ARG A 45 3.99 0.07 14.42
CA ARG A 45 2.88 0.86 13.88
C ARG A 45 1.51 0.30 14.26
N GLY A 46 1.48 -0.83 14.95
CA GLY A 46 0.26 -1.50 15.41
C GLY A 46 -0.31 -2.52 14.42
N SER A 47 0.37 -2.87 13.32
CA SER A 47 -0.07 -3.94 12.43
C SER A 47 0.28 -5.31 13.02
N ILE A 48 -0.59 -6.30 12.78
CA ILE A 48 -0.38 -7.68 13.20
C ILE A 48 0.76 -8.29 12.39
N ILE A 49 1.72 -8.91 13.07
CA ILE A 49 2.81 -9.64 12.44
C ILE A 49 2.31 -11.05 12.09
N VAL A 50 2.47 -11.44 10.83
CA VAL A 50 2.11 -12.77 10.32
C VAL A 50 3.27 -13.37 9.53
N ASN A 51 3.32 -14.70 9.48
CA ASN A 51 4.23 -15.40 8.59
C ASN A 51 3.67 -15.45 7.14
N ASN A 52 4.40 -16.07 6.23
CA ASN A 52 3.96 -16.20 4.83
C ASN A 52 2.75 -17.12 4.61
N LYS A 53 2.27 -17.81 5.64
CA LYS A 53 1.02 -18.58 5.67
C LYS A 53 -0.14 -17.79 6.30
N MET A 54 0.05 -16.50 6.60
CA MET A 54 -0.89 -15.62 7.30
C MET A 54 -1.18 -16.02 8.75
N GLN A 55 -0.32 -16.81 9.36
CA GLN A 55 -0.45 -17.24 10.75
C GLN A 55 0.28 -16.27 11.68
N THR A 56 -0.33 -15.96 12.82
CA THR A 56 0.24 -15.13 13.88
C THR A 56 1.25 -15.91 14.73
N ASN A 57 1.81 -15.25 15.74
CA ASN A 57 2.63 -15.91 16.77
C ASN A 57 1.84 -16.91 17.64
N ILE A 58 0.52 -16.84 17.64
CA ILE A 58 -0.32 -17.79 18.39
C ILE A 58 -0.82 -18.88 17.43
N PRO A 59 -0.54 -20.18 17.72
CA PRO A 59 -1.02 -21.28 16.92
C PRO A 59 -2.55 -21.24 16.72
N ASN A 60 -3.00 -21.58 15.53
CA ASN A 60 -4.40 -21.60 15.11
C ASN A 60 -5.09 -20.22 14.99
N ILE A 61 -4.32 -19.11 15.13
CA ILE A 61 -4.82 -17.76 14.85
C ILE A 61 -4.17 -17.24 13.59
N TYR A 62 -4.98 -16.82 12.65
CA TYR A 62 -4.60 -16.23 11.38
C TYR A 62 -5.09 -14.77 11.32
N ALA A 63 -4.35 -13.92 10.64
CA ALA A 63 -4.75 -12.54 10.40
C ALA A 63 -4.47 -12.17 8.93
N VAL A 64 -5.38 -11.39 8.36
CA VAL A 64 -5.33 -10.99 6.94
C VAL A 64 -5.90 -9.58 6.76
N GLY A 65 -5.65 -8.98 5.61
CA GLY A 65 -6.23 -7.71 5.20
C GLY A 65 -5.50 -6.50 5.75
N ASP A 66 -6.20 -5.39 5.87
CA ASP A 66 -5.62 -4.08 6.20
C ASP A 66 -5.01 -3.98 7.60
N ALA A 67 -5.17 -5.01 8.43
CA ALA A 67 -4.61 -5.03 9.78
C ALA A 67 -3.24 -5.69 9.89
N VAL A 68 -2.75 -6.35 8.83
CA VAL A 68 -1.50 -7.12 8.88
C VAL A 68 -0.31 -6.39 8.28
N GLU A 69 0.88 -6.77 8.72
CA GLU A 69 2.15 -6.45 8.07
C GLU A 69 2.44 -7.51 7.01
N VAL A 70 2.83 -7.09 5.81
CA VAL A 70 3.18 -7.98 4.69
C VAL A 70 4.58 -7.69 4.18
N GLU A 71 5.13 -8.58 3.35
CA GLU A 71 6.38 -8.33 2.66
C GLU A 71 6.15 -7.46 1.41
N ASP A 72 6.88 -6.37 1.28
CA ASP A 72 7.00 -5.67 0.01
C ASP A 72 7.81 -6.52 -0.97
N PHE A 73 7.19 -6.84 -2.11
CA PHE A 73 7.75 -7.78 -3.10
C PHE A 73 9.08 -7.32 -3.68
N ILE A 74 9.32 -6.02 -3.78
CA ILE A 74 10.51 -5.45 -4.41
C ILE A 74 11.64 -5.30 -3.40
N THR A 75 11.37 -4.68 -2.26
CA THR A 75 12.38 -4.38 -1.24
C THR A 75 12.65 -5.56 -0.31
N LYS A 76 11.77 -6.56 -0.30
CA LYS A 76 11.78 -7.69 0.65
C LYS A 76 11.74 -7.25 2.12
N LYS A 77 11.20 -6.07 2.38
CA LYS A 77 11.06 -5.51 3.73
C LYS A 77 9.61 -5.56 4.20
N PRO A 78 9.39 -5.60 5.52
CA PRO A 78 8.06 -5.44 6.07
C PRO A 78 7.41 -4.14 5.62
N ALA A 79 6.13 -4.22 5.25
CA ALA A 79 5.36 -3.10 4.76
C ALA A 79 3.90 -3.16 5.22
N PHE A 80 3.27 -1.99 5.32
CA PHE A 80 1.84 -1.84 5.54
C PHE A 80 1.19 -1.40 4.23
N ILE A 81 0.42 -2.29 3.61
CA ILE A 81 -0.16 -2.10 2.26
C ILE A 81 -1.66 -2.43 2.31
N PRO A 82 -2.49 -1.53 2.87
CA PRO A 82 -3.92 -1.74 3.04
C PRO A 82 -4.65 -1.57 1.70
N LEU A 83 -4.70 -2.63 0.91
CA LEU A 83 -5.31 -2.69 -0.41
C LEU A 83 -6.12 -3.97 -0.60
N ALA A 84 -7.22 -3.88 -1.32
CA ALA A 84 -8.13 -4.99 -1.57
C ALA A 84 -7.48 -6.19 -2.31
N GLY A 85 -6.54 -5.94 -3.22
CA GLY A 85 -5.82 -6.98 -3.94
C GLY A 85 -5.01 -7.91 -3.03
N PRO A 86 -4.10 -7.37 -2.20
CA PRO A 86 -3.43 -8.11 -1.13
C PRO A 86 -4.40 -8.82 -0.22
N ALA A 87 -5.37 -8.13 0.38
CA ALA A 87 -6.34 -8.68 1.32
C ALA A 87 -7.07 -9.91 0.77
N ASN A 88 -7.48 -9.89 -0.51
CA ASN A 88 -8.11 -11.02 -1.17
C ASN A 88 -7.19 -12.25 -1.29
N LYS A 89 -5.91 -12.03 -1.63
CA LYS A 89 -4.91 -13.11 -1.74
C LYS A 89 -4.61 -13.70 -0.37
N GLU A 90 -4.40 -12.85 0.62
CA GLU A 90 -4.13 -13.23 2.00
C GLU A 90 -5.26 -14.08 2.58
N GLY A 91 -6.53 -13.67 2.36
CA GLY A 91 -7.70 -14.43 2.79
C GLY A 91 -7.76 -15.83 2.20
N ARG A 92 -7.43 -16.00 0.91
CA ARG A 92 -7.36 -17.32 0.27
C ARG A 92 -6.24 -18.17 0.86
N ILE A 93 -5.04 -17.59 1.03
CA ILE A 93 -3.88 -18.27 1.60
C ILE A 93 -4.17 -18.74 3.04
N ALA A 94 -4.78 -17.89 3.85
CA ALA A 94 -5.19 -18.26 5.19
C ALA A 94 -6.19 -19.43 5.17
N ALA A 95 -7.22 -19.35 4.30
CA ALA A 95 -8.22 -20.40 4.16
C ALA A 95 -7.60 -21.73 3.72
N ASP A 96 -6.69 -21.71 2.74
CA ASP A 96 -5.96 -22.89 2.28
C ASP A 96 -5.21 -23.56 3.44
N ASN A 97 -4.43 -22.77 4.18
CA ASN A 97 -3.64 -23.29 5.30
C ASN A 97 -4.51 -23.80 6.46
N ILE A 98 -5.65 -23.17 6.74
CA ILE A 98 -6.64 -23.66 7.72
C ILE A 98 -7.24 -24.97 7.27
N ALA A 99 -7.47 -25.16 5.97
CA ALA A 99 -8.00 -26.39 5.39
C ALA A 99 -6.94 -27.51 5.22
N GLY A 100 -5.68 -27.25 5.58
CA GLY A 100 -4.58 -28.21 5.49
C GLY A 100 -3.86 -28.25 4.14
N TYR A 101 -4.14 -27.31 3.24
CA TYR A 101 -3.36 -27.13 2.00
C TYR A 101 -2.15 -26.23 2.27
N GLU A 102 -1.04 -26.50 1.59
CA GLU A 102 0.14 -25.62 1.68
C GLU A 102 0.04 -24.49 0.65
N SER A 103 -0.19 -23.27 1.14
CA SER A 103 -0.24 -22.06 0.34
C SER A 103 0.59 -20.98 1.00
N VAL A 104 1.34 -20.21 0.21
CA VAL A 104 2.24 -19.17 0.72
C VAL A 104 2.03 -17.83 0.03
N TYR A 105 2.10 -16.77 0.81
CA TYR A 105 2.09 -15.41 0.34
C TYR A 105 3.49 -14.94 -0.01
N THR A 106 3.67 -14.46 -1.23
CA THR A 106 4.98 -14.05 -1.75
C THR A 106 5.20 -12.54 -1.68
N GLY A 107 4.34 -11.84 -0.95
CA GLY A 107 4.37 -10.38 -0.85
C GLY A 107 3.55 -9.68 -1.93
N THR A 108 3.58 -8.36 -1.89
CA THR A 108 2.83 -7.52 -2.82
C THR A 108 3.65 -6.33 -3.30
N GLN A 109 3.34 -5.86 -4.51
CA GLN A 109 3.91 -4.63 -5.10
C GLN A 109 3.06 -3.40 -4.81
N GLY A 110 1.95 -3.54 -4.08
CA GLY A 110 1.06 -2.43 -3.77
C GLY A 110 0.37 -1.83 -5.01
N SER A 111 -0.02 -2.67 -5.97
CA SER A 111 -0.72 -2.19 -7.17
C SER A 111 -2.07 -1.60 -6.82
N ALA A 112 -2.31 -0.38 -7.27
CA ALA A 112 -3.54 0.36 -7.00
C ALA A 112 -3.99 1.15 -8.25
N VAL A 113 -5.30 1.36 -8.36
CA VAL A 113 -5.91 2.19 -9.38
C VAL A 113 -6.99 3.06 -8.74
N LEU A 114 -7.04 4.31 -9.15
CA LEU A 114 -8.04 5.28 -8.70
C LEU A 114 -8.60 6.04 -9.90
N LYS A 115 -9.92 6.15 -9.97
CA LYS A 115 -10.59 7.07 -10.88
C LYS A 115 -10.98 8.32 -10.12
N LEU A 116 -10.54 9.48 -10.61
CA LEU A 116 -10.87 10.79 -10.07
C LEU A 116 -11.48 11.62 -11.21
N PHE A 117 -12.80 11.79 -11.18
CA PHE A 117 -13.58 12.36 -12.28
C PHE A 117 -13.26 11.63 -13.60
N ASP A 118 -12.72 12.35 -14.59
CA ASP A 118 -12.38 11.78 -15.91
C ASP A 118 -10.95 11.26 -16.00
N MET A 119 -10.16 11.42 -14.94
CA MET A 119 -8.78 10.97 -14.86
C MET A 119 -8.68 9.62 -14.15
N THR A 120 -7.89 8.71 -14.70
CA THR A 120 -7.51 7.46 -14.04
C THR A 120 -6.03 7.51 -13.70
N VAL A 121 -5.70 7.21 -12.44
CA VAL A 121 -4.33 7.11 -11.95
C VAL A 121 -4.09 5.68 -11.48
N ALA A 122 -3.01 5.06 -11.93
CA ALA A 122 -2.61 3.73 -11.50
C ALA A 122 -1.15 3.74 -11.06
N THR A 123 -0.81 2.87 -10.11
CA THR A 123 0.56 2.71 -9.61
C THR A 123 0.83 1.26 -9.27
N THR A 124 2.09 0.86 -9.38
CA THR A 124 2.58 -0.43 -8.89
C THR A 124 4.06 -0.29 -8.52
N GLY A 125 4.51 -1.05 -7.54
CA GLY A 125 5.90 -1.02 -7.09
C GLY A 125 6.31 0.30 -6.43
N LEU A 126 7.60 0.62 -6.57
CA LEU A 126 8.21 1.79 -5.91
C LEU A 126 8.02 3.06 -6.74
N ASN A 127 7.80 4.17 -6.06
CA ASN A 127 8.00 5.49 -6.63
C ASN A 127 9.42 6.01 -6.31
N GLU A 128 9.81 7.15 -6.86
CA GLU A 128 11.14 7.74 -6.63
C GLU A 128 11.46 7.93 -5.14
N LYS A 129 10.48 8.40 -4.36
CA LYS A 129 10.66 8.63 -2.93
C LYS A 129 10.91 7.31 -2.18
N SER A 130 10.16 6.28 -2.48
CA SER A 130 10.32 4.97 -1.82
C SER A 130 11.56 4.23 -2.31
N ALA A 131 11.94 4.34 -3.59
CA ALA A 131 13.19 3.80 -4.11
C ALA A 131 14.41 4.45 -3.43
N THR A 132 14.41 5.78 -3.30
CA THR A 132 15.46 6.51 -2.58
C THR A 132 15.52 6.10 -1.10
N ALA A 133 14.38 6.01 -0.43
CA ALA A 133 14.32 5.58 0.98
C ALA A 133 14.77 4.13 1.19
N ALA A 134 14.60 3.27 0.17
CA ALA A 134 15.09 1.91 0.18
C ALA A 134 16.60 1.80 -0.12
N GLY A 135 17.24 2.88 -0.54
CA GLY A 135 18.66 2.91 -0.93
C GLY A 135 18.94 2.27 -2.30
N ILE A 136 17.93 2.19 -3.16
CA ILE A 136 18.06 1.62 -4.50
C ILE A 136 18.56 2.71 -5.45
N ASP A 137 19.66 2.44 -6.15
CA ASP A 137 20.13 3.29 -7.27
C ASP A 137 19.31 2.96 -8.51
N TYR A 138 18.37 3.85 -8.82
CA TYR A 138 17.40 3.68 -9.91
C TYR A 138 17.61 4.70 -11.01
N ASP A 139 17.08 4.38 -12.16
CA ASP A 139 16.83 5.33 -13.25
C ASP A 139 15.35 5.29 -13.63
N LYS A 140 14.92 6.21 -14.47
CA LYS A 140 13.51 6.36 -14.83
C LYS A 140 13.34 6.83 -16.27
N THR A 141 12.20 6.47 -16.85
CA THR A 141 11.76 7.00 -18.14
C THR A 141 10.30 7.43 -18.07
N TYR A 142 9.95 8.33 -18.99
CA TYR A 142 8.57 8.73 -19.22
C TYR A 142 8.19 8.37 -20.65
N THR A 143 7.01 7.78 -20.80
CA THR A 143 6.43 7.48 -22.12
C THR A 143 5.03 8.06 -22.22
N TYR A 144 4.66 8.43 -23.42
CA TYR A 144 3.37 9.03 -23.74
C TYR A 144 2.78 8.26 -24.91
N SER A 145 1.75 7.47 -24.63
CA SER A 145 1.10 6.63 -25.63
C SER A 145 -0.41 6.69 -25.53
N ALA A 146 -1.12 6.31 -26.55
CA ALA A 146 -2.56 6.13 -26.46
C ALA A 146 -2.89 4.91 -25.58
N SER A 147 -4.02 4.97 -24.87
CA SER A 147 -4.52 3.87 -24.04
C SER A 147 -4.85 2.61 -24.83
N HIS A 148 -5.23 2.79 -26.09
CA HIS A 148 -5.44 1.74 -27.09
C HIS A 148 -5.33 2.34 -28.48
N ALA A 149 -5.52 1.54 -29.52
CA ALA A 149 -5.43 2.00 -30.90
C ALA A 149 -6.39 3.18 -31.15
N THR A 150 -5.84 4.28 -31.69
CA THR A 150 -6.55 5.57 -31.80
C THR A 150 -7.77 5.58 -32.72
N TYR A 151 -7.89 4.56 -33.57
CA TYR A 151 -9.08 4.40 -34.43
C TYR A 151 -10.30 3.79 -33.71
N TYR A 152 -10.14 3.30 -32.46
CA TYR A 152 -11.28 2.93 -31.61
C TYR A 152 -11.76 4.12 -30.80
N PRO A 153 -13.08 4.26 -30.60
CA PRO A 153 -13.65 5.35 -29.79
C PRO A 153 -13.12 5.34 -28.35
N GLY A 154 -12.92 6.53 -27.79
CA GLY A 154 -12.52 6.68 -26.40
C GLY A 154 -11.03 6.54 -26.13
N ALA A 155 -10.18 6.49 -27.15
CA ALA A 155 -8.73 6.50 -26.94
C ALA A 155 -8.30 7.81 -26.26
N ALA A 156 -7.56 7.66 -25.15
CA ALA A 156 -7.01 8.77 -24.38
C ALA A 156 -5.50 8.66 -24.27
N GLN A 157 -4.82 9.80 -24.17
CA GLN A 157 -3.39 9.83 -23.97
C GLN A 157 -3.04 9.40 -22.55
N MET A 158 -2.09 8.48 -22.40
CA MET A 158 -1.51 8.08 -21.13
C MET A 158 -0.12 8.67 -20.96
N SER A 159 0.19 9.06 -19.73
CA SER A 159 1.55 9.35 -19.29
C SER A 159 2.00 8.24 -18.34
N ILE A 160 3.07 7.56 -18.68
CA ILE A 160 3.59 6.45 -17.90
C ILE A 160 5.00 6.81 -17.46
N LYS A 161 5.29 6.65 -16.17
CA LYS A 161 6.64 6.70 -15.62
C LYS A 161 7.04 5.29 -15.19
N ALA A 162 8.17 4.79 -15.65
CA ALA A 162 8.75 3.53 -15.22
C ALA A 162 10.08 3.79 -14.50
N LEU A 163 10.30 3.06 -13.39
CA LEU A 163 11.55 3.04 -12.66
C LEU A 163 12.20 1.66 -12.78
N TRP A 164 13.52 1.63 -12.90
CA TRP A 164 14.29 0.39 -12.85
C TRP A 164 15.55 0.53 -12.01
N ASP A 165 15.95 -0.55 -11.41
CA ASP A 165 17.22 -0.66 -10.71
C ASP A 165 18.37 -0.66 -11.73
N LYS A 166 19.32 0.27 -11.60
CA LYS A 166 20.43 0.43 -12.57
C LYS A 166 21.37 -0.76 -12.61
N LYS A 167 21.51 -1.47 -11.48
CA LYS A 167 22.42 -2.60 -11.38
C LYS A 167 21.85 -3.88 -11.97
N THR A 168 20.58 -4.14 -11.72
CA THR A 168 19.91 -5.38 -12.13
C THR A 168 19.09 -5.24 -13.38
N LEU A 169 18.80 -4.01 -13.82
CA LEU A 169 17.90 -3.63 -14.91
C LEU A 169 16.46 -4.13 -14.74
N LYS A 170 16.09 -4.53 -13.53
CA LYS A 170 14.71 -4.93 -13.23
C LYS A 170 13.83 -3.72 -13.04
N ILE A 171 12.62 -3.77 -13.57
CA ILE A 171 11.58 -2.77 -13.31
C ILE A 171 11.18 -2.89 -11.84
N ILE A 172 11.15 -1.76 -11.14
CA ILE A 172 10.84 -1.66 -9.72
C ILE A 172 9.61 -0.79 -9.43
N GLY A 173 9.13 -0.05 -10.44
CA GLY A 173 7.96 0.79 -10.27
C GLY A 173 7.48 1.44 -11.56
#